data_834e0b5b514cc8c5df2adbbedc1082cc
#
_entry.id   834e0b5b514cc8c5df2adbbedc1082cc
#
_cell.length_a   1.000
_cell.length_b   1.000
_cell.length_c   1.000
_cell.angle_alpha   90.00
_cell.angle_beta   90.00
_cell.angle_gamma   90.00
#
_symmetry.space_group_name_H-M   'P 1'
#
loop_
_entity.id
_entity.type
_entity.pdbx_description
1 polymer ?
#
loop_
_entity_poly.entity_id
_entity_poly.type
_entity_poly.pdbx_seq_one_letter_code
_entity_poly.pdbx_strand_id
1 'polypeptide(L)'
;MKKIAVLGSTGSIGKQTLEVAAANPDKLQIKVLAAHVNDKLLEEQIEKFAPDMAVLTDEKAAQRLKERYTGKTKILAGREGLLEAVTYDGIDTVLASMVGYAGLLPTLEAIKHGKDIALANKETLVAAGSIVMAAVKQHNVSLTPVDSEHSAIFQSLQGGRKNEVKRLIITASGGPFLGKTKAELADVTLEQCLKHPNWSMGRKITVDSSTLANKGLEVIEAHWLFDMPYDKIDVVVHPQSIVHSMVEFTDGSVIAQMGLPDMRLPIQYAFSYPERYDNAFGQLDFVKAGTLTFLTPDTEAFPALKIAVECGRAGGTLPCAFNAANEEAVYAFLDGKIKYMDIVKTIEHVVGRHQNILQPVLEDIENADASARCAAKDFLSNL
;
A
#
# COMPACT_ATOMS: atom_id res chain seq x y z
N MET A 1 2.07 18.03 19.23
CA MET A 1 1.68 16.61 19.23
C MET A 1 0.76 16.39 18.04
N LYS A 2 1.16 15.54 17.07
CA LYS A 2 0.37 15.26 15.86
C LYS A 2 -0.78 14.30 16.22
N LYS A 3 -1.99 14.64 15.82
CA LYS A 3 -3.21 13.87 16.10
C LYS A 3 -3.57 13.00 14.90
N ILE A 4 -3.68 11.69 15.12
CA ILE A 4 -3.71 10.69 14.05
C ILE A 4 -5.01 9.89 14.06
N ALA A 5 -5.59 9.69 12.88
CA ALA A 5 -6.55 8.65 12.60
C ALA A 5 -5.85 7.45 11.93
N VAL A 6 -6.10 6.24 12.41
CA VAL A 6 -5.52 4.99 11.88
C VAL A 6 -6.61 4.17 11.21
N LEU A 7 -6.66 4.16 9.88
CA LEU A 7 -7.57 3.32 9.11
C LEU A 7 -6.93 1.95 8.87
N GLY A 8 -7.58 0.90 9.34
CA GLY A 8 -7.02 -0.46 9.32
C GLY A 8 -6.14 -0.77 10.54
N SER A 9 -6.49 -0.25 11.72
CA SER A 9 -5.70 -0.33 12.96
C SER A 9 -5.38 -1.76 13.41
N THR A 10 -6.22 -2.73 13.09
CA THR A 10 -6.03 -4.15 13.43
C THR A 10 -5.19 -4.92 12.40
N GLY A 11 -4.87 -4.29 11.26
CA GLY A 11 -3.98 -4.83 10.21
C GLY A 11 -2.50 -4.74 10.58
N SER A 12 -1.62 -5.24 9.69
CA SER A 12 -0.17 -5.23 9.91
C SER A 12 0.38 -3.81 10.08
N ILE A 13 0.08 -2.90 9.16
CA ILE A 13 0.54 -1.51 9.21
C ILE A 13 -0.08 -0.76 10.38
N GLY A 14 -1.39 -0.94 10.62
CA GLY A 14 -2.06 -0.32 11.75
C GLY A 14 -1.47 -0.68 13.11
N LYS A 15 -1.16 -1.96 13.35
CA LYS A 15 -0.51 -2.42 14.58
C LYS A 15 0.88 -1.80 14.75
N GLN A 16 1.70 -1.80 13.70
CA GLN A 16 3.03 -1.19 13.74
C GLN A 16 2.94 0.35 13.93
N THR A 17 1.90 0.99 13.39
CA THR A 17 1.64 2.42 13.65
C THR A 17 1.36 2.68 15.14
N LEU A 18 0.59 1.81 15.78
CA LEU A 18 0.32 1.92 17.21
C LEU A 18 1.58 1.65 18.06
N GLU A 19 2.49 0.79 17.60
CA GLU A 19 3.82 0.62 18.23
C GLU A 19 4.65 1.90 18.12
N VAL A 20 4.68 2.52 16.92
CA VAL A 20 5.36 3.80 16.69
C VAL A 20 4.79 4.91 17.57
N ALA A 21 3.45 5.00 17.68
CA ALA A 21 2.79 5.98 18.54
C ALA A 21 3.11 5.75 20.02
N ALA A 22 3.12 4.49 20.46
CA ALA A 22 3.47 4.13 21.83
C ALA A 22 4.95 4.44 22.19
N ALA A 23 5.85 4.36 21.20
CA ALA A 23 7.26 4.73 21.36
C ALA A 23 7.49 6.26 21.37
N ASN A 24 6.53 7.05 20.88
CA ASN A 24 6.62 8.50 20.76
C ASN A 24 5.40 9.23 21.39
N PRO A 25 5.09 8.98 22.68
CA PRO A 25 3.85 9.46 23.31
C PRO A 25 3.76 10.99 23.43
N ASP A 26 4.91 11.68 23.46
CA ASP A 26 4.96 13.15 23.53
C ASP A 26 4.78 13.82 22.16
N LYS A 27 4.85 13.06 21.06
CA LYS A 27 4.83 13.56 19.70
C LYS A 27 3.60 13.14 18.92
N LEU A 28 3.06 11.94 19.18
CA LEU A 28 1.96 11.33 18.45
C LEU A 28 0.79 11.00 19.38
N GLN A 29 -0.43 11.33 18.96
CA GLN A 29 -1.66 11.02 19.68
C GLN A 29 -2.65 10.33 18.75
N ILE A 30 -3.12 9.15 19.12
CA ILE A 30 -4.17 8.43 18.41
C ILE A 30 -5.52 8.99 18.81
N LYS A 31 -6.26 9.53 17.83
CA LYS A 31 -7.58 10.14 18.02
C LYS A 31 -8.70 9.29 17.42
N VAL A 32 -8.41 8.55 16.36
CA VAL A 32 -9.37 7.69 15.69
C VAL A 32 -8.73 6.34 15.39
N LEU A 33 -9.45 5.27 15.65
CA LEU A 33 -9.10 3.90 15.26
C LEU A 33 -10.22 3.34 14.38
N ALA A 34 -9.88 2.80 13.21
CA ALA A 34 -10.86 2.13 12.36
C ALA A 34 -10.38 0.72 11.98
N ALA A 35 -11.30 -0.25 12.06
CA ALA A 35 -11.07 -1.63 11.68
C ALA A 35 -12.28 -2.19 10.91
N HIS A 36 -12.18 -3.41 10.37
CA HIS A 36 -13.29 -4.05 9.66
C HIS A 36 -14.14 -4.91 10.61
N VAL A 37 -13.66 -6.09 11.01
CA VAL A 37 -14.44 -7.09 11.76
C VAL A 37 -13.83 -7.44 13.13
N ASN A 38 -12.57 -7.08 13.38
CA ASN A 38 -11.86 -7.52 14.59
C ASN A 38 -12.17 -6.59 15.78
N ASP A 39 -13.36 -6.75 16.32
CA ASP A 39 -13.89 -5.96 17.43
C ASP A 39 -13.12 -6.17 18.75
N LYS A 40 -12.58 -7.37 18.99
CA LYS A 40 -11.81 -7.68 20.21
C LYS A 40 -10.46 -6.93 20.23
N LEU A 41 -9.69 -7.03 19.14
CA LEU A 41 -8.41 -6.33 19.07
C LEU A 41 -8.62 -4.80 19.04
N LEU A 42 -9.68 -4.32 18.39
CA LEU A 42 -9.99 -2.90 18.41
C LEU A 42 -10.32 -2.41 19.84
N GLU A 43 -11.02 -3.19 20.65
CA GLU A 43 -11.29 -2.88 22.05
C GLU A 43 -10.01 -2.76 22.87
N GLU A 44 -9.07 -3.73 22.75
CA GLU A 44 -7.74 -3.66 23.38
C GLU A 44 -6.98 -2.38 22.97
N GLN A 45 -7.07 -1.99 21.68
CA GLN A 45 -6.47 -0.76 21.18
C GLN A 45 -7.16 0.49 21.76
N ILE A 46 -8.48 0.48 21.91
CA ILE A 46 -9.25 1.57 22.54
C ILE A 46 -8.81 1.73 24.00
N GLU A 47 -8.71 0.65 24.75
CA GLU A 47 -8.27 0.69 26.15
C GLU A 47 -6.86 1.27 26.30
N LYS A 48 -5.96 0.90 25.40
CA LYS A 48 -4.56 1.33 25.45
C LYS A 48 -4.35 2.79 25.01
N PHE A 49 -5.05 3.24 23.97
CA PHE A 49 -4.79 4.55 23.34
C PHE A 49 -5.85 5.61 23.66
N ALA A 50 -7.00 5.21 24.23
CA ALA A 50 -8.11 6.08 24.59
C ALA A 50 -8.48 7.10 23.47
N PRO A 51 -8.76 6.64 22.23
CA PRO A 51 -9.11 7.52 21.12
C PRO A 51 -10.46 8.20 21.38
N ASP A 52 -10.71 9.33 20.71
CA ASP A 52 -12.00 9.99 20.75
C ASP A 52 -13.10 9.17 20.04
N MET A 53 -12.72 8.49 18.95
CA MET A 53 -13.63 7.65 18.15
C MET A 53 -12.98 6.32 17.75
N ALA A 54 -13.83 5.29 17.64
CA ALA A 54 -13.46 4.01 17.03
C ALA A 54 -14.55 3.54 16.07
N VAL A 55 -14.15 2.95 14.95
CA VAL A 55 -15.05 2.54 13.87
C VAL A 55 -14.87 1.07 13.56
N LEU A 56 -15.96 0.35 13.41
CA LEU A 56 -15.98 -0.97 12.75
C LEU A 56 -16.86 -0.86 11.50
N THR A 57 -16.25 -1.14 10.32
CA THR A 57 -17.00 -1.07 9.06
C THR A 57 -17.98 -2.23 8.90
N ASP A 58 -17.79 -3.36 9.62
CA ASP A 58 -18.80 -4.40 9.79
C ASP A 58 -19.77 -4.00 10.92
N GLU A 59 -21.05 -3.83 10.57
CA GLU A 59 -22.07 -3.36 11.50
C GLU A 59 -22.32 -4.36 12.65
N LYS A 60 -22.21 -5.67 12.38
CA LYS A 60 -22.38 -6.70 13.42
C LYS A 60 -21.24 -6.67 14.43
N ALA A 61 -20.00 -6.48 13.94
CA ALA A 61 -18.85 -6.30 14.82
C ALA A 61 -18.96 -5.01 15.65
N ALA A 62 -19.43 -3.91 15.06
CA ALA A 62 -19.68 -2.67 15.76
C ALA A 62 -20.75 -2.83 16.85
N GLN A 63 -21.83 -3.56 16.56
CA GLN A 63 -22.88 -3.83 17.54
C GLN A 63 -22.33 -4.65 18.72
N ARG A 64 -21.58 -5.74 18.46
CA ARG A 64 -20.93 -6.53 19.52
C ARG A 64 -20.02 -5.67 20.42
N LEU A 65 -19.27 -4.73 19.82
CA LEU A 65 -18.41 -3.84 20.60
C LEU A 65 -19.24 -2.86 21.44
N LYS A 66 -20.28 -2.24 20.86
CA LYS A 66 -21.18 -1.31 21.59
C LYS A 66 -21.87 -1.95 22.80
N GLU A 67 -22.24 -3.23 22.69
CA GLU A 67 -22.92 -3.96 23.78
C GLU A 67 -22.03 -4.21 25.01
N ARG A 68 -20.71 -4.33 24.81
CA ARG A 68 -19.79 -4.65 25.92
C ARG A 68 -18.92 -3.47 26.37
N TYR A 69 -18.69 -2.49 25.48
CA TYR A 69 -17.83 -1.34 25.77
C TYR A 69 -18.57 -0.26 26.54
N THR A 70 -18.08 0.10 27.72
CA THR A 70 -18.68 1.11 28.62
C THR A 70 -17.82 2.37 28.80
N GLY A 71 -16.72 2.48 28.03
CA GLY A 71 -15.80 3.61 28.14
C GLY A 71 -16.29 4.88 27.41
N LYS A 72 -15.41 5.86 27.27
CA LYS A 72 -15.72 7.19 26.73
C LYS A 72 -15.59 7.31 25.20
N THR A 73 -14.87 6.39 24.56
CA THR A 73 -14.67 6.41 23.10
C THR A 73 -16.00 6.25 22.37
N LYS A 74 -16.30 7.13 21.41
CA LYS A 74 -17.50 7.03 20.58
C LYS A 74 -17.32 5.88 19.57
N ILE A 75 -18.21 4.88 19.65
CA ILE A 75 -18.18 3.72 18.72
C ILE A 75 -19.11 3.99 17.53
N LEU A 76 -18.52 4.05 16.34
CA LEU A 76 -19.20 4.25 15.05
C LEU A 76 -19.27 2.94 14.27
N ALA A 77 -20.20 2.86 13.31
CA ALA A 77 -20.42 1.65 12.50
C ALA A 77 -20.53 1.97 11.01
N GLY A 78 -20.15 1.01 10.19
CA GLY A 78 -20.37 1.03 8.76
C GLY A 78 -19.54 2.08 8.00
N ARG A 79 -19.90 2.28 6.73
CA ARG A 79 -19.25 3.26 5.84
C ARG A 79 -19.47 4.70 6.32
N GLU A 80 -20.67 5.05 6.76
CA GLU A 80 -20.99 6.40 7.24
C GLU A 80 -20.17 6.76 8.48
N GLY A 81 -20.04 5.83 9.43
CA GLY A 81 -19.21 6.02 10.60
C GLY A 81 -17.73 6.20 10.27
N LEU A 82 -17.23 5.52 9.22
CA LEU A 82 -15.86 5.70 8.75
C LEU A 82 -15.67 7.10 8.13
N LEU A 83 -16.61 7.58 7.32
CA LEU A 83 -16.55 8.92 6.73
C LEU A 83 -16.63 10.01 7.80
N GLU A 84 -17.52 9.86 8.79
CA GLU A 84 -17.57 10.77 9.95
C GLU A 84 -16.23 10.82 10.69
N ALA A 85 -15.59 9.68 10.89
CA ALA A 85 -14.35 9.59 11.64
C ALA A 85 -13.16 10.24 10.91
N VAL A 86 -13.07 10.13 9.58
CA VAL A 86 -11.96 10.74 8.81
C VAL A 86 -12.13 12.25 8.59
N THR A 87 -13.34 12.77 8.78
CA THR A 87 -13.63 14.22 8.71
C THR A 87 -13.56 14.91 10.06
N TYR A 88 -13.32 14.17 11.15
CA TYR A 88 -13.27 14.71 12.50
C TYR A 88 -12.21 15.79 12.65
N ASP A 89 -12.62 16.97 13.18
CA ASP A 89 -11.74 18.13 13.34
C ASP A 89 -10.58 17.89 14.33
N GLY A 90 -10.74 16.89 15.21
CA GLY A 90 -9.72 16.51 16.18
C GLY A 90 -8.52 15.77 15.63
N ILE A 91 -8.37 15.58 14.30
CA ILE A 91 -7.23 14.90 13.65
C ILE A 91 -6.50 15.83 12.71
N ASP A 92 -5.17 15.66 12.62
CA ASP A 92 -4.29 16.37 11.70
C ASP A 92 -3.97 15.49 10.48
N THR A 93 -3.72 14.20 10.71
CA THR A 93 -3.24 13.25 9.69
C THR A 93 -4.03 11.95 9.74
N VAL A 94 -4.36 11.42 8.58
CA VAL A 94 -4.98 10.10 8.41
C VAL A 94 -3.93 9.12 7.88
N LEU A 95 -3.68 8.03 8.61
CA LEU A 95 -2.99 6.87 8.06
C LEU A 95 -3.99 6.05 7.25
N ALA A 96 -3.82 6.02 5.94
CA ALA A 96 -4.60 5.22 5.02
C ALA A 96 -3.94 3.83 4.85
N SER A 97 -4.34 2.84 5.66
CA SER A 97 -3.78 1.48 5.63
C SER A 97 -4.84 0.38 5.50
N MET A 98 -6.00 0.73 4.94
CA MET A 98 -6.99 -0.25 4.51
C MET A 98 -6.48 -0.99 3.28
N VAL A 99 -6.83 -2.27 3.15
CA VAL A 99 -6.39 -3.11 2.03
C VAL A 99 -7.26 -2.88 0.80
N GLY A 100 -6.64 -2.78 -0.38
CA GLY A 100 -7.32 -2.74 -1.65
C GLY A 100 -8.09 -1.45 -1.91
N TYR A 101 -9.08 -1.53 -2.81
CA TYR A 101 -9.89 -0.39 -3.26
C TYR A 101 -10.66 0.33 -2.14
N ALA A 102 -10.99 -0.37 -1.05
CA ALA A 102 -11.81 0.16 0.06
C ALA A 102 -11.24 1.44 0.73
N GLY A 103 -9.93 1.69 0.60
CA GLY A 103 -9.26 2.87 1.14
C GLY A 103 -9.48 4.15 0.35
N LEU A 104 -9.93 4.09 -0.91
CA LEU A 104 -10.00 5.26 -1.81
C LEU A 104 -10.95 6.34 -1.29
N LEU A 105 -12.20 6.00 -1.03
CA LEU A 105 -13.22 6.99 -0.65
C LEU A 105 -12.92 7.67 0.70
N PRO A 106 -12.58 6.95 1.79
CA PRO A 106 -12.22 7.60 3.04
C PRO A 106 -10.95 8.48 2.91
N THR A 107 -10.00 8.11 2.04
CA THR A 107 -8.83 8.94 1.77
C THR A 107 -9.21 10.23 1.05
N LEU A 108 -10.03 10.16 0.00
CA LEU A 108 -10.53 11.35 -0.71
C LEU A 108 -11.34 12.27 0.22
N GLU A 109 -12.17 11.69 1.08
CA GLU A 109 -12.98 12.47 2.02
C GLU A 109 -12.11 13.18 3.06
N ALA A 110 -11.08 12.52 3.60
CA ALA A 110 -10.10 13.12 4.48
C ALA A 110 -9.37 14.31 3.80
N ILE A 111 -8.93 14.12 2.55
CA ILE A 111 -8.29 15.18 1.75
C ILE A 111 -9.20 16.41 1.58
N LYS A 112 -10.47 16.21 1.22
CA LYS A 112 -11.45 17.29 1.07
C LYS A 112 -11.66 18.09 2.35
N HIS A 113 -11.46 17.46 3.51
CA HIS A 113 -11.55 18.10 4.82
C HIS A 113 -10.20 18.59 5.38
N GLY A 114 -9.19 18.76 4.49
CA GLY A 114 -7.90 19.36 4.84
C GLY A 114 -7.02 18.49 5.73
N LYS A 115 -7.19 17.16 5.72
CA LYS A 115 -6.36 16.24 6.50
C LYS A 115 -5.16 15.79 5.68
N ASP A 116 -3.97 15.85 6.27
CA ASP A 116 -2.78 15.25 5.69
C ASP A 116 -2.93 13.72 5.63
N ILE A 117 -2.30 13.11 4.64
CA ILE A 117 -2.38 11.65 4.42
C ILE A 117 -1.00 11.02 4.57
N ALA A 118 -0.90 10.02 5.46
CA ALA A 118 0.17 9.04 5.46
C ALA A 118 -0.33 7.81 4.68
N LEU A 119 0.12 7.65 3.44
CA LEU A 119 -0.44 6.68 2.50
C LEU A 119 0.33 5.36 2.55
N ALA A 120 -0.31 4.30 3.05
CA ALA A 120 0.17 2.93 2.99
C ALA A 120 -0.64 2.06 2.00
N ASN A 121 -1.83 2.52 1.61
CA ASN A 121 -2.70 1.85 0.65
C ASN A 121 -2.38 2.31 -0.78
N LYS A 122 -1.45 1.62 -1.43
CA LYS A 122 -1.01 1.95 -2.80
C LYS A 122 -2.11 1.86 -3.84
N GLU A 123 -3.09 0.97 -3.60
CA GLU A 123 -4.22 0.75 -4.50
C GLU A 123 -5.06 2.02 -4.70
N THR A 124 -5.05 2.93 -3.75
CA THR A 124 -5.67 4.26 -3.84
C THR A 124 -5.12 5.07 -5.02
N LEU A 125 -3.79 5.12 -5.18
CA LEU A 125 -3.16 5.83 -6.30
C LEU A 125 -3.17 5.02 -7.59
N VAL A 126 -3.10 3.70 -7.49
CA VAL A 126 -3.21 2.82 -8.67
C VAL A 126 -4.56 2.97 -9.33
N ALA A 127 -5.65 2.93 -8.55
CA ALA A 127 -7.01 3.00 -9.09
C ALA A 127 -7.42 4.41 -9.52
N ALA A 128 -7.03 5.43 -8.76
CA ALA A 128 -7.56 6.80 -8.93
C ALA A 128 -6.49 7.90 -8.76
N GLY A 129 -5.25 7.64 -9.14
CA GLY A 129 -4.12 8.54 -8.88
C GLY A 129 -4.32 9.96 -9.39
N SER A 130 -4.86 10.15 -10.60
CA SER A 130 -5.16 11.47 -11.15
C SER A 130 -6.16 12.25 -10.28
N ILE A 131 -7.21 11.58 -9.81
CA ILE A 131 -8.27 12.18 -8.97
C ILE A 131 -7.71 12.53 -7.58
N VAL A 132 -6.96 11.59 -6.98
CA VAL A 132 -6.38 11.78 -5.64
C VAL A 132 -5.36 12.91 -5.65
N MET A 133 -4.42 12.93 -6.62
CA MET A 133 -3.39 13.97 -6.69
C MET A 133 -3.97 15.35 -7.04
N ALA A 134 -5.04 15.40 -7.85
CA ALA A 134 -5.79 16.63 -8.09
C ALA A 134 -6.43 17.15 -6.79
N ALA A 135 -7.06 16.27 -6.00
CA ALA A 135 -7.65 16.63 -4.71
C ALA A 135 -6.59 17.10 -3.70
N VAL A 136 -5.45 16.40 -3.59
CA VAL A 136 -4.30 16.79 -2.76
C VAL A 136 -3.85 18.23 -3.08
N LYS A 137 -3.68 18.53 -4.37
CA LYS A 137 -3.30 19.87 -4.83
C LYS A 137 -4.37 20.91 -4.54
N GLN A 138 -5.64 20.59 -4.82
CA GLN A 138 -6.78 21.49 -4.63
C GLN A 138 -6.97 21.89 -3.17
N HIS A 139 -6.82 20.95 -2.24
CA HIS A 139 -7.03 21.17 -0.81
C HIS A 139 -5.75 21.51 -0.05
N ASN A 140 -4.62 21.61 -0.76
CA ASN A 140 -3.31 21.95 -0.19
C ASN A 140 -2.93 21.11 1.03
N VAL A 141 -3.16 19.80 0.94
CA VAL A 141 -2.78 18.82 1.97
C VAL A 141 -1.50 18.09 1.57
N SER A 142 -0.78 17.54 2.56
CA SER A 142 0.38 16.71 2.33
C SER A 142 -0.03 15.26 2.15
N LEU A 143 0.58 14.58 1.17
CA LEU A 143 0.46 13.13 0.99
C LEU A 143 1.85 12.53 1.10
N THR A 144 2.13 11.85 2.21
CA THR A 144 3.44 11.28 2.54
C THR A 144 3.39 9.75 2.40
N PRO A 145 4.32 9.14 1.65
CA PRO A 145 4.32 7.69 1.47
C PRO A 145 4.74 6.95 2.74
N VAL A 146 4.08 5.83 2.99
CA VAL A 146 4.39 4.86 4.05
C VAL A 146 4.99 3.58 3.48
N ASP A 147 4.66 3.22 2.22
CA ASP A 147 5.28 2.07 1.58
C ASP A 147 6.82 2.23 1.58
N SER A 148 7.55 1.15 1.88
CA SER A 148 8.99 1.22 2.18
C SER A 148 9.81 1.78 1.03
N GLU A 149 9.50 1.38 -0.19
CA GLU A 149 10.18 1.81 -1.41
C GLU A 149 9.92 3.29 -1.70
N HIS A 150 8.67 3.72 -1.54
CA HIS A 150 8.28 5.12 -1.77
C HIS A 150 8.79 6.05 -0.66
N SER A 151 8.77 5.58 0.60
CA SER A 151 9.42 6.30 1.71
C SER A 151 10.93 6.45 1.46
N ALA A 152 11.58 5.42 0.92
CA ALA A 152 13.00 5.47 0.57
C ALA A 152 13.29 6.49 -0.55
N ILE A 153 12.47 6.51 -1.61
CA ILE A 153 12.57 7.51 -2.67
C ILE A 153 12.33 8.91 -2.10
N PHE A 154 11.27 9.09 -1.31
CA PHE A 154 10.94 10.37 -0.68
C PHE A 154 12.10 10.90 0.18
N GLN A 155 12.78 10.03 0.95
CA GLN A 155 13.96 10.38 1.73
C GLN A 155 15.17 10.71 0.83
N SER A 156 15.40 9.94 -0.23
CA SER A 156 16.53 10.12 -1.15
C SER A 156 16.39 11.40 -1.98
N LEU A 157 15.16 11.81 -2.30
CA LEU A 157 14.86 13.07 -2.99
C LEU A 157 15.25 14.33 -2.19
N GLN A 158 15.42 14.20 -0.86
CA GLN A 158 15.92 15.30 -0.03
C GLN A 158 17.40 15.66 -0.33
N GLY A 159 18.10 14.81 -1.05
CA GLY A 159 19.52 15.01 -1.43
C GLY A 159 19.74 15.88 -2.65
N GLY A 160 18.69 16.33 -3.36
CA GLY A 160 18.79 17.16 -4.56
C GLY A 160 17.47 17.85 -4.92
N ARG A 161 17.43 18.55 -6.03
CA ARG A 161 16.23 19.22 -6.52
C ARG A 161 15.45 18.31 -7.48
N LYS A 162 14.14 18.48 -7.56
CA LYS A 162 13.27 17.66 -8.43
C LYS A 162 13.73 17.68 -9.91
N ASN A 163 14.16 18.81 -10.42
CA ASN A 163 14.64 18.96 -11.82
C ASN A 163 16.02 18.33 -12.07
N GLU A 164 16.74 17.91 -11.03
CA GLU A 164 18.03 17.24 -11.11
C GLU A 164 17.87 15.70 -11.07
N VAL A 165 16.66 15.21 -10.85
CA VAL A 165 16.37 13.78 -10.84
C VAL A 165 16.40 13.22 -12.27
N LYS A 166 17.27 12.24 -12.51
CA LYS A 166 17.35 11.53 -13.78
C LYS A 166 16.34 10.39 -13.85
N ARG A 167 16.30 9.54 -12.81
CA ARG A 167 15.34 8.42 -12.68
C ARG A 167 15.18 7.97 -11.23
N LEU A 168 14.08 7.27 -10.98
CA LEU A 168 13.83 6.52 -9.75
C LEU A 168 14.20 5.05 -9.98
N ILE A 169 14.74 4.39 -8.95
CA ILE A 169 15.10 2.98 -9.00
C ILE A 169 14.42 2.29 -7.82
N ILE A 170 13.34 1.57 -8.11
CA ILE A 170 12.55 0.84 -7.11
C ILE A 170 13.19 -0.53 -6.92
N THR A 171 13.45 -0.93 -5.67
CA THR A 171 13.95 -2.27 -5.36
C THR A 171 12.79 -3.25 -5.14
N ALA A 172 12.99 -4.50 -5.48
CA ALA A 172 12.08 -5.61 -5.22
C ALA A 172 12.84 -6.71 -4.46
N SER A 173 12.22 -7.39 -3.50
CA SER A 173 12.84 -8.57 -2.88
C SER A 173 13.01 -9.75 -3.85
N GLY A 174 12.22 -9.77 -4.92
CA GLY A 174 12.10 -10.89 -5.85
C GLY A 174 11.12 -11.98 -5.38
N GLY A 175 10.62 -11.87 -4.16
CA GLY A 175 9.66 -12.82 -3.59
C GLY A 175 10.23 -14.22 -3.34
N PRO A 176 9.39 -15.19 -2.93
CA PRO A 176 9.81 -16.55 -2.58
C PRO A 176 10.23 -17.39 -3.81
N PHE A 177 9.94 -16.92 -5.00
CA PHE A 177 10.16 -17.68 -6.24
C PHE A 177 11.26 -17.10 -7.14
N LEU A 178 12.10 -16.21 -6.59
CA LEU A 178 13.22 -15.64 -7.32
C LEU A 178 14.09 -16.73 -7.97
N GLY A 179 14.34 -16.61 -9.28
CA GLY A 179 15.14 -17.54 -10.06
C GLY A 179 14.39 -18.77 -10.58
N LYS A 180 13.09 -18.94 -10.26
CA LYS A 180 12.27 -20.01 -10.84
C LYS A 180 11.83 -19.68 -12.26
N THR A 181 11.86 -20.68 -13.11
CA THR A 181 11.31 -20.62 -14.47
C THR A 181 9.80 -20.71 -14.48
N LYS A 182 9.14 -20.27 -15.56
CA LYS A 182 7.69 -20.38 -15.74
C LYS A 182 7.17 -21.82 -15.59
N ALA A 183 7.95 -22.82 -16.01
CA ALA A 183 7.58 -24.22 -15.85
C ALA A 183 7.57 -24.65 -14.39
N GLU A 184 8.54 -24.22 -13.59
CA GLU A 184 8.60 -24.52 -12.16
C GLU A 184 7.53 -23.81 -11.33
N LEU A 185 6.98 -22.69 -11.85
CA LEU A 185 5.90 -21.94 -11.21
C LEU A 185 4.53 -22.61 -11.36
N ALA A 186 4.37 -23.54 -12.31
CA ALA A 186 3.08 -24.22 -12.55
C ALA A 186 2.59 -25.03 -11.36
N ASP A 187 3.51 -25.60 -10.57
CA ASP A 187 3.21 -26.52 -9.47
C ASP A 187 3.50 -25.94 -8.08
N VAL A 188 3.72 -24.62 -7.98
CA VAL A 188 3.95 -23.98 -6.66
C VAL A 188 2.67 -23.96 -5.83
N THR A 189 2.84 -24.21 -4.52
CA THR A 189 1.74 -24.28 -3.58
C THR A 189 1.53 -22.95 -2.87
N LEU A 190 0.33 -22.77 -2.32
CA LEU A 190 0.01 -21.63 -1.47
C LEU A 190 0.97 -21.50 -0.28
N GLU A 191 1.33 -22.62 0.34
CA GLU A 191 2.25 -22.61 1.48
C GLU A 191 3.64 -22.10 1.08
N GLN A 192 4.15 -22.50 -0.09
CA GLN A 192 5.42 -22.01 -0.63
C GLN A 192 5.35 -20.50 -0.95
N CYS A 193 4.23 -20.07 -1.53
CA CYS A 193 4.00 -18.66 -1.88
C CYS A 193 3.98 -17.74 -0.63
N LEU A 194 3.43 -18.21 0.48
CA LEU A 194 3.32 -17.42 1.72
C LEU A 194 4.63 -17.37 2.54
N LYS A 195 5.69 -18.07 2.15
CA LYS A 195 7.00 -18.05 2.81
C LYS A 195 7.91 -16.96 2.20
N HIS A 196 7.61 -15.68 2.52
CA HIS A 196 8.48 -14.59 2.08
C HIS A 196 9.83 -14.63 2.83
N PRO A 197 10.99 -14.48 2.13
CA PRO A 197 12.31 -14.67 2.77
C PRO A 197 12.66 -13.63 3.84
N ASN A 198 12.25 -12.36 3.69
CA ASN A 198 12.71 -11.25 4.54
C ASN A 198 11.59 -10.53 5.28
N TRP A 199 10.38 -10.51 4.72
CA TRP A 199 9.28 -9.70 5.24
C TRP A 199 8.19 -10.56 5.87
N SER A 200 7.69 -10.13 7.03
CA SER A 200 6.46 -10.66 7.62
C SER A 200 5.28 -9.75 7.24
N MET A 201 4.53 -10.14 6.24
CA MET A 201 3.48 -9.32 5.63
C MET A 201 2.10 -10.00 5.69
N GLY A 202 1.06 -9.24 5.35
CA GLY A 202 -0.27 -9.79 5.13
C GLY A 202 -0.29 -10.81 3.96
N ARG A 203 -1.26 -11.72 3.96
CA ARG A 203 -1.33 -12.81 2.96
C ARG A 203 -1.45 -12.29 1.52
N LYS A 204 -2.30 -11.27 1.29
CA LYS A 204 -2.51 -10.68 -0.06
C LYS A 204 -1.22 -10.12 -0.63
N ILE A 205 -0.55 -9.22 0.08
CA ILE A 205 0.70 -8.58 -0.39
C ILE A 205 1.85 -9.58 -0.53
N THR A 206 1.85 -10.69 0.23
CA THR A 206 2.85 -11.75 0.06
C THR A 206 2.67 -12.47 -1.28
N VAL A 207 1.43 -12.73 -1.71
CA VAL A 207 1.14 -13.27 -3.05
C VAL A 207 1.51 -12.25 -4.12
N ASP A 208 1.15 -10.98 -3.97
CA ASP A 208 1.52 -9.91 -4.92
C ASP A 208 3.04 -9.77 -5.07
N SER A 209 3.79 -9.90 -3.97
CA SER A 209 5.26 -9.91 -4.00
C SER A 209 5.79 -11.09 -4.82
N SER A 210 5.19 -12.26 -4.66
CA SER A 210 5.61 -13.49 -5.34
C SER A 210 5.41 -13.42 -6.86
N THR A 211 4.39 -12.70 -7.33
CA THR A 211 4.06 -12.52 -8.76
C THR A 211 4.72 -11.29 -9.39
N LEU A 212 5.40 -10.45 -8.60
CA LEU A 212 5.84 -9.11 -8.93
C LEU A 212 4.69 -8.12 -9.26
N ALA A 213 3.43 -8.49 -9.04
CA ALA A 213 2.29 -7.57 -9.17
C ALA A 213 2.44 -6.40 -8.18
N ASN A 214 2.89 -6.68 -6.93
CA ASN A 214 3.17 -5.63 -5.95
C ASN A 214 4.11 -4.57 -6.51
N LYS A 215 5.19 -5.00 -7.18
CA LYS A 215 6.15 -4.07 -7.77
C LYS A 215 5.56 -3.28 -8.95
N GLY A 216 4.67 -3.91 -9.70
CA GLY A 216 3.89 -3.21 -10.74
C GLY A 216 2.98 -2.11 -10.17
N LEU A 217 2.26 -2.40 -9.08
CA LEU A 217 1.45 -1.41 -8.36
C LEU A 217 2.32 -0.26 -7.83
N GLU A 218 3.49 -0.56 -7.32
CA GLU A 218 4.44 0.42 -6.80
C GLU A 218 5.02 1.34 -7.88
N VAL A 219 5.26 0.84 -9.09
CA VAL A 219 5.67 1.69 -10.23
C VAL A 219 4.58 2.70 -10.56
N ILE A 220 3.32 2.28 -10.55
CA ILE A 220 2.17 3.19 -10.79
C ILE A 220 2.05 4.21 -9.64
N GLU A 221 2.19 3.77 -8.40
CA GLU A 221 2.18 4.65 -7.22
C GLU A 221 3.31 5.70 -7.29
N ALA A 222 4.54 5.28 -7.63
CA ALA A 222 5.69 6.19 -7.78
C ALA A 222 5.48 7.24 -8.87
N HIS A 223 4.87 6.86 -10.00
CA HIS A 223 4.48 7.80 -11.04
C HIS A 223 3.64 8.95 -10.47
N TRP A 224 2.60 8.63 -9.72
CA TRP A 224 1.69 9.63 -9.15
C TRP A 224 2.31 10.42 -8.00
N LEU A 225 2.97 9.75 -7.05
CA LEU A 225 3.56 10.41 -5.87
C LEU A 225 4.65 11.43 -6.23
N PHE A 226 5.51 11.06 -7.18
CA PHE A 226 6.69 11.86 -7.49
C PHE A 226 6.55 12.62 -8.81
N ASP A 227 5.41 12.49 -9.51
CA ASP A 227 5.18 13.09 -10.81
C ASP A 227 6.31 12.73 -11.80
N MET A 228 6.65 11.44 -11.86
CA MET A 228 7.75 10.91 -12.65
C MET A 228 7.21 10.07 -13.82
N PRO A 229 7.65 10.33 -15.07
CA PRO A 229 7.28 9.50 -16.22
C PRO A 229 7.69 8.03 -16.05
N TYR A 230 6.90 7.11 -16.56
CA TYR A 230 7.16 5.65 -16.44
C TYR A 230 8.50 5.21 -17.03
N ASP A 231 9.02 5.89 -18.06
CA ASP A 231 10.33 5.63 -18.66
C ASP A 231 11.51 6.09 -17.82
N LYS A 232 11.23 6.79 -16.71
CA LYS A 232 12.21 7.19 -15.69
C LYS A 232 12.01 6.48 -14.35
N ILE A 233 11.27 5.36 -14.34
CA ILE A 233 11.07 4.53 -13.16
C ILE A 233 11.55 3.12 -13.49
N ASP A 234 12.71 2.77 -12.95
CA ASP A 234 13.30 1.45 -13.14
C ASP A 234 13.03 0.54 -11.94
N VAL A 235 13.06 -0.76 -12.17
CA VAL A 235 12.95 -1.80 -11.14
C VAL A 235 14.20 -2.64 -11.13
N VAL A 236 14.76 -2.90 -9.94
CA VAL A 236 15.84 -3.86 -9.72
C VAL A 236 15.47 -4.83 -8.61
N VAL A 237 15.86 -6.08 -8.73
CA VAL A 237 15.68 -7.08 -7.66
C VAL A 237 16.86 -7.00 -6.72
N HIS A 238 16.58 -6.81 -5.44
CA HIS A 238 17.54 -6.76 -4.33
C HIS A 238 17.11 -7.74 -3.24
N PRO A 239 17.58 -9.02 -3.30
CA PRO A 239 17.08 -10.09 -2.45
C PRO A 239 17.25 -9.83 -0.95
N GLN A 240 18.28 -9.09 -0.54
CA GLN A 240 18.55 -8.82 0.88
C GLN A 240 17.57 -7.81 1.50
N SER A 241 16.85 -7.03 0.68
CA SER A 241 15.89 -6.01 1.13
C SER A 241 16.47 -5.00 2.15
N ILE A 242 17.76 -4.66 2.01
CA ILE A 242 18.47 -3.67 2.82
C ILE A 242 18.39 -2.27 2.19
N VAL A 243 18.60 -2.19 0.87
CA VAL A 243 18.35 -0.97 0.08
C VAL A 243 16.87 -0.98 -0.29
N HIS A 244 16.13 -0.01 0.22
CA HIS A 244 14.67 0.05 0.01
C HIS A 244 14.26 0.76 -1.28
N SER A 245 15.04 1.66 -1.82
CA SER A 245 15.00 2.23 -3.17
C SER A 245 16.06 3.32 -3.32
N MET A 246 16.22 3.86 -4.54
CA MET A 246 17.27 4.80 -4.88
C MET A 246 16.77 5.88 -5.83
N VAL A 247 17.46 7.01 -5.85
CA VAL A 247 17.27 8.11 -6.82
C VAL A 247 18.61 8.37 -7.51
N GLU A 248 18.61 8.30 -8.84
CA GLU A 248 19.76 8.72 -9.66
C GLU A 248 19.55 10.15 -10.11
N PHE A 249 20.58 10.98 -9.90
CA PHE A 249 20.61 12.39 -10.33
C PHE A 249 21.34 12.56 -11.66
N THR A 250 21.18 13.73 -12.26
CA THR A 250 21.73 14.04 -13.60
C THR A 250 23.26 14.04 -13.66
N ASP A 251 23.93 14.23 -12.54
CA ASP A 251 25.40 14.14 -12.42
C ASP A 251 25.91 12.68 -12.30
N GLY A 252 25.00 11.70 -12.29
CA GLY A 252 25.31 10.30 -12.12
C GLY A 252 25.38 9.83 -10.66
N SER A 253 25.20 10.71 -9.69
CA SER A 253 25.13 10.33 -8.29
C SER A 253 23.86 9.52 -8.01
N VAL A 254 23.97 8.47 -7.19
CA VAL A 254 22.83 7.66 -6.74
C VAL A 254 22.72 7.78 -5.22
N ILE A 255 21.57 8.26 -4.73
CA ILE A 255 21.26 8.29 -3.30
C ILE A 255 20.29 7.17 -2.98
N ALA A 256 20.62 6.37 -1.99
CA ALA A 256 19.85 5.21 -1.55
C ALA A 256 19.48 5.31 -0.06
N GLN A 257 18.25 5.00 0.28
CA GLN A 257 17.89 4.80 1.68
C GLN A 257 18.05 3.32 2.03
N MET A 258 18.71 3.06 3.14
CA MET A 258 19.00 1.72 3.64
C MET A 258 18.44 1.54 5.05
N GLY A 259 17.98 0.33 5.37
CA GLY A 259 17.43 -0.01 6.69
C GLY A 259 17.14 -1.49 6.82
N LEU A 260 16.71 -1.89 8.02
CA LEU A 260 16.13 -3.21 8.23
C LEU A 260 14.78 -3.31 7.52
N PRO A 261 14.32 -4.51 7.11
CA PRO A 261 12.99 -4.73 6.55
C PRO A 261 11.90 -4.62 7.64
N ASP A 262 11.63 -3.40 8.07
CA ASP A 262 10.71 -3.05 9.15
C ASP A 262 9.89 -1.81 8.79
N MET A 263 8.56 -1.97 8.72
CA MET A 263 7.66 -0.89 8.34
C MET A 263 7.55 0.23 9.39
N ARG A 264 8.01 0.03 10.63
CA ARG A 264 7.96 1.06 11.67
C ARG A 264 8.83 2.26 11.34
N LEU A 265 9.93 2.06 10.61
CA LEU A 265 10.79 3.16 10.16
C LEU A 265 10.06 4.09 9.16
N PRO A 266 9.52 3.60 8.01
CA PRO A 266 8.79 4.47 7.08
C PRO A 266 7.50 5.04 7.70
N ILE A 267 6.79 4.29 8.54
CA ILE A 267 5.63 4.79 9.29
C ILE A 267 6.04 5.97 10.18
N GLN A 268 7.10 5.81 10.98
CA GLN A 268 7.61 6.87 11.85
C GLN A 268 8.00 8.11 11.05
N TYR A 269 8.70 7.91 9.92
CA TYR A 269 9.14 9.02 9.08
C TYR A 269 7.97 9.78 8.44
N ALA A 270 6.92 9.08 8.02
CA ALA A 270 5.71 9.72 7.48
C ALA A 270 5.04 10.67 8.50
N PHE A 271 5.12 10.36 9.79
CA PHE A 271 4.60 11.25 10.84
C PHE A 271 5.59 12.31 11.32
N SER A 272 6.89 12.02 11.25
CA SER A 272 7.92 12.92 11.80
C SER A 272 8.42 13.96 10.79
N TYR A 273 8.29 13.71 9.49
CA TYR A 273 8.82 14.59 8.45
C TYR A 273 8.40 16.07 8.68
N PRO A 274 9.35 17.03 8.54
CA PRO A 274 10.74 16.89 8.09
C PRO A 274 11.75 16.43 9.15
N GLU A 275 11.35 16.24 10.38
CA GLU A 275 12.21 15.79 11.48
C GLU A 275 12.48 14.28 11.41
N ARG A 276 13.46 13.82 12.20
CA ARG A 276 13.69 12.40 12.47
C ARG A 276 13.57 12.14 13.96
N TYR A 277 12.71 11.19 14.34
CA TYR A 277 12.58 10.75 15.71
C TYR A 277 13.60 9.63 16.00
N ASP A 278 13.96 9.47 17.28
CA ASP A 278 14.83 8.37 17.69
C ASP A 278 14.20 7.01 17.34
N ASN A 279 15.02 6.10 16.80
CA ASN A 279 14.55 4.78 16.39
C ASN A 279 14.66 3.77 17.55
N ALA A 280 13.52 3.28 18.03
CA ALA A 280 13.42 2.25 19.06
C ALA A 280 13.37 0.80 18.50
N PHE A 281 13.43 0.61 17.16
CA PHE A 281 13.05 -0.66 16.49
C PHE A 281 14.22 -1.42 15.86
N GLY A 282 15.44 -1.02 16.14
CA GLY A 282 16.67 -1.66 15.66
C GLY A 282 17.44 -0.82 14.66
N GLN A 283 18.69 -1.19 14.43
CA GLN A 283 19.62 -0.48 13.57
C GLN A 283 20.26 -1.44 12.58
N LEU A 284 20.56 -0.95 11.38
CA LEU A 284 21.26 -1.70 10.37
C LEU A 284 22.74 -1.88 10.78
N ASP A 285 23.18 -3.13 10.81
CA ASP A 285 24.58 -3.52 11.00
C ASP A 285 25.18 -3.89 9.64
N PHE A 286 26.06 -3.05 9.12
CA PHE A 286 26.66 -3.24 7.80
C PHE A 286 27.57 -4.48 7.72
N VAL A 287 28.18 -4.88 8.82
CA VAL A 287 29.03 -6.10 8.85
C VAL A 287 28.16 -7.35 8.72
N LYS A 288 27.00 -7.38 9.40
CA LYS A 288 26.02 -8.47 9.27
C LYS A 288 25.31 -8.46 7.92
N ALA A 289 25.02 -7.28 7.38
CA ALA A 289 24.40 -7.13 6.06
C ALA A 289 25.27 -7.73 4.94
N GLY A 290 26.59 -7.61 5.05
CA GLY A 290 27.55 -8.25 4.16
C GLY A 290 27.44 -7.78 2.71
N THR A 291 27.14 -8.70 1.79
CA THR A 291 27.05 -8.41 0.35
C THR A 291 25.66 -7.98 -0.06
N LEU A 292 25.59 -6.91 -0.84
CA LEU A 292 24.36 -6.44 -1.49
C LEU A 292 24.35 -6.84 -2.95
N THR A 293 23.28 -7.43 -3.42
CA THR A 293 23.13 -7.96 -4.78
C THR A 293 21.98 -7.25 -5.50
N PHE A 294 22.18 -6.94 -6.77
CA PHE A 294 21.16 -6.35 -7.63
C PHE A 294 21.03 -7.16 -8.92
N LEU A 295 19.80 -7.53 -9.28
CA LEU A 295 19.49 -8.35 -10.44
C LEU A 295 18.41 -7.68 -11.28
N THR A 296 18.35 -8.05 -12.57
CA THR A 296 17.25 -7.64 -13.45
C THR A 296 15.99 -8.44 -13.13
N PRO A 297 14.79 -7.82 -13.05
CA PRO A 297 13.54 -8.54 -12.90
C PRO A 297 13.28 -9.46 -14.10
N ASP A 298 12.89 -10.70 -13.85
CA ASP A 298 12.45 -11.64 -14.88
C ASP A 298 10.97 -11.41 -15.22
N THR A 299 10.70 -10.59 -16.23
CA THR A 299 9.32 -10.27 -16.66
C THR A 299 8.70 -11.36 -17.55
N GLU A 300 9.46 -12.36 -17.98
CA GLU A 300 8.93 -13.52 -18.71
C GLU A 300 8.36 -14.56 -17.75
N ALA A 301 9.05 -14.81 -16.64
CA ALA A 301 8.55 -15.70 -15.59
C ALA A 301 7.45 -15.01 -14.75
N PHE A 302 7.56 -13.69 -14.52
CA PHE A 302 6.66 -12.89 -13.70
C PHE A 302 6.05 -11.71 -14.49
N PRO A 303 5.13 -11.96 -15.43
CA PRO A 303 4.67 -10.93 -16.37
C PRO A 303 3.77 -9.86 -15.74
N ALA A 304 3.25 -10.06 -14.51
CA ALA A 304 2.38 -9.10 -13.84
C ALA A 304 3.04 -7.71 -13.68
N LEU A 305 4.36 -7.64 -13.47
CA LEU A 305 5.10 -6.36 -13.44
C LEU A 305 4.99 -5.61 -14.78
N LYS A 306 5.24 -6.30 -15.89
CA LYS A 306 5.17 -5.71 -17.24
C LYS A 306 3.75 -5.24 -17.55
N ILE A 307 2.75 -6.09 -17.29
CA ILE A 307 1.33 -5.77 -17.51
C ILE A 307 0.91 -4.52 -16.72
N ALA A 308 1.30 -4.44 -15.43
CA ALA A 308 1.00 -3.27 -14.61
C ALA A 308 1.60 -1.97 -15.16
N VAL A 309 2.86 -2.01 -15.59
CA VAL A 309 3.54 -0.84 -16.20
C VAL A 309 2.86 -0.43 -17.50
N GLU A 310 2.44 -1.38 -18.33
CA GLU A 310 1.69 -1.12 -19.56
C GLU A 310 0.32 -0.50 -19.26
N CYS A 311 -0.40 -1.01 -18.24
CA CYS A 311 -1.65 -0.41 -17.77
C CYS A 311 -1.44 1.02 -17.27
N GLY A 312 -0.38 1.23 -16.50
CA GLY A 312 -0.02 2.56 -16.00
C GLY A 312 0.25 3.56 -17.13
N ARG A 313 1.04 3.15 -18.15
CA ARG A 313 1.31 3.97 -19.34
C ARG A 313 0.07 4.28 -20.16
N ALA A 314 -0.85 3.33 -20.28
CA ALA A 314 -2.14 3.55 -20.93
C ALA A 314 -3.03 4.52 -20.14
N GLY A 315 -2.89 4.55 -18.83
CA GLY A 315 -3.63 5.46 -17.95
C GLY A 315 -5.13 5.18 -17.91
N GLY A 316 -5.91 6.21 -17.55
CA GLY A 316 -7.36 6.10 -17.46
C GLY A 316 -7.83 5.12 -16.40
N THR A 317 -8.82 4.30 -16.73
CA THR A 317 -9.39 3.28 -15.83
C THR A 317 -8.64 1.94 -15.89
N LEU A 318 -7.64 1.77 -16.79
CA LEU A 318 -6.97 0.48 -16.98
C LEU A 318 -6.15 0.03 -15.74
N PRO A 319 -5.43 0.90 -15.01
CA PRO A 319 -4.77 0.51 -13.77
C PRO A 319 -5.74 0.06 -12.68
N CYS A 320 -6.94 0.66 -12.62
CA CYS A 320 -8.02 0.23 -11.72
C CYS A 320 -8.48 -1.19 -12.06
N ALA A 321 -8.71 -1.48 -13.35
CA ALA A 321 -9.09 -2.82 -13.82
C ALA A 321 -8.00 -3.87 -13.53
N PHE A 322 -6.72 -3.52 -13.72
CA PHE A 322 -5.59 -4.37 -13.32
C PHE A 322 -5.65 -4.71 -11.82
N ASN A 323 -5.81 -3.69 -10.97
CA ASN A 323 -5.87 -3.89 -9.52
C ASN A 323 -7.05 -4.78 -9.12
N ALA A 324 -8.24 -4.51 -9.65
CA ALA A 324 -9.45 -5.29 -9.36
C ALA A 324 -9.30 -6.76 -9.77
N ALA A 325 -8.74 -7.02 -10.96
CA ALA A 325 -8.47 -8.38 -11.45
C ALA A 325 -7.44 -9.10 -10.58
N ASN A 326 -6.36 -8.41 -10.20
CA ASN A 326 -5.33 -8.96 -9.32
C ASN A 326 -5.91 -9.32 -7.95
N GLU A 327 -6.69 -8.44 -7.34
CA GLU A 327 -7.31 -8.72 -6.04
C GLU A 327 -8.20 -9.95 -6.06
N GLU A 328 -9.12 -10.07 -7.04
CA GLU A 328 -10.02 -11.22 -7.15
C GLU A 328 -9.24 -12.53 -7.38
N ALA A 329 -8.23 -12.50 -8.25
CA ALA A 329 -7.40 -13.67 -8.53
C ALA A 329 -6.56 -14.08 -7.31
N VAL A 330 -5.97 -13.12 -6.61
CA VAL A 330 -5.18 -13.39 -5.40
C VAL A 330 -6.06 -13.98 -4.30
N TYR A 331 -7.27 -13.46 -4.08
CA TYR A 331 -8.18 -14.05 -3.09
C TYR A 331 -8.64 -15.45 -3.50
N ALA A 332 -8.94 -15.70 -4.78
CA ALA A 332 -9.27 -17.03 -5.28
C ALA A 332 -8.11 -18.02 -5.06
N PHE A 333 -6.87 -17.59 -5.26
CA PHE A 333 -5.68 -18.41 -4.97
C PHE A 333 -5.51 -18.65 -3.47
N LEU A 334 -5.69 -17.64 -2.63
CA LEU A 334 -5.64 -17.77 -1.16
C LEU A 334 -6.70 -18.71 -0.59
N ASP A 335 -7.84 -18.82 -1.27
CA ASP A 335 -8.93 -19.75 -0.96
C ASP A 335 -8.69 -21.16 -1.53
N GLY A 336 -7.61 -21.37 -2.30
CA GLY A 336 -7.29 -22.66 -2.93
C GLY A 336 -8.19 -23.01 -4.12
N LYS A 337 -8.88 -22.05 -4.72
CA LYS A 337 -9.82 -22.25 -5.85
C LYS A 337 -9.13 -22.33 -7.20
N ILE A 338 -7.95 -21.73 -7.34
CA ILE A 338 -7.17 -21.65 -8.58
C ILE A 338 -5.69 -21.94 -8.32
N LYS A 339 -4.93 -22.19 -9.39
CA LYS A 339 -3.48 -22.37 -9.34
C LYS A 339 -2.77 -21.01 -9.41
N TYR A 340 -1.51 -20.99 -9.00
CA TYR A 340 -0.66 -19.78 -9.00
C TYR A 340 -0.62 -19.05 -10.35
N MET A 341 -0.41 -19.80 -11.44
CA MET A 341 -0.33 -19.23 -12.80
C MET A 341 -1.67 -18.67 -13.30
N ASP A 342 -2.78 -19.03 -12.67
CA ASP A 342 -4.09 -18.52 -13.07
C ASP A 342 -4.31 -17.08 -12.59
N ILE A 343 -3.51 -16.61 -11.62
CA ILE A 343 -3.53 -15.21 -11.19
C ILE A 343 -3.21 -14.30 -12.39
N VAL A 344 -2.09 -14.54 -13.07
CA VAL A 344 -1.70 -13.68 -14.19
C VAL A 344 -2.63 -13.85 -15.39
N LYS A 345 -3.13 -15.06 -15.66
CA LYS A 345 -4.12 -15.28 -16.73
C LYS A 345 -5.42 -14.49 -16.51
N THR A 346 -5.86 -14.40 -15.25
CA THR A 346 -7.03 -13.59 -14.87
C THR A 346 -6.78 -12.11 -15.14
N ILE A 347 -5.62 -11.61 -14.75
CA ILE A 347 -5.23 -10.22 -15.02
C ILE A 347 -5.20 -9.94 -16.52
N GLU A 348 -4.53 -10.77 -17.31
CA GLU A 348 -4.47 -10.65 -18.78
C GLU A 348 -5.86 -10.67 -19.42
N HIS A 349 -6.73 -11.57 -18.96
CA HIS A 349 -8.09 -11.69 -19.49
C HIS A 349 -8.92 -10.42 -19.26
N VAL A 350 -8.87 -9.87 -18.04
CA VAL A 350 -9.66 -8.68 -17.68
C VAL A 350 -9.10 -7.44 -18.37
N VAL A 351 -7.79 -7.21 -18.25
CA VAL A 351 -7.12 -6.04 -18.85
C VAL A 351 -7.28 -6.01 -20.37
N GLY A 352 -7.13 -7.17 -21.03
CA GLY A 352 -7.28 -7.26 -22.49
C GLY A 352 -8.70 -7.02 -23.02
N ARG A 353 -9.73 -7.02 -22.16
CA ARG A 353 -11.14 -6.78 -22.52
C ARG A 353 -11.71 -5.50 -21.96
N HIS A 354 -10.97 -4.84 -21.07
CA HIS A 354 -11.46 -3.63 -20.43
C HIS A 354 -11.58 -2.46 -21.40
N GLN A 355 -12.72 -1.78 -21.38
CA GLN A 355 -12.93 -0.54 -22.14
C GLN A 355 -12.39 0.65 -21.35
N ASN A 356 -11.20 1.10 -21.74
CA ASN A 356 -10.49 2.14 -20.98
C ASN A 356 -11.10 3.53 -21.19
N ILE A 357 -11.43 4.22 -20.11
CA ILE A 357 -11.85 5.64 -20.08
C ILE A 357 -10.64 6.47 -19.69
N LEU A 358 -10.10 7.28 -20.63
CA LEU A 358 -8.81 7.98 -20.45
C LEU A 358 -8.85 9.14 -19.43
N GLN A 359 -9.98 9.79 -19.27
CA GLN A 359 -10.16 10.90 -18.33
C GLN A 359 -11.34 10.59 -17.38
N PRO A 360 -11.16 9.63 -16.47
CA PRO A 360 -12.25 9.16 -15.63
C PRO A 360 -12.59 10.18 -14.53
N VAL A 361 -13.88 10.28 -14.21
CA VAL A 361 -14.36 10.80 -12.95
C VAL A 361 -14.46 9.65 -11.90
N LEU A 362 -14.74 9.98 -10.66
CA LEU A 362 -14.80 8.97 -9.60
C LEU A 362 -15.80 7.85 -9.88
N GLU A 363 -16.96 8.18 -10.43
CA GLU A 363 -17.99 7.20 -10.82
C GLU A 363 -17.48 6.22 -11.89
N ASP A 364 -16.68 6.70 -12.86
CA ASP A 364 -16.06 5.84 -13.87
C ASP A 364 -15.07 4.85 -13.24
N ILE A 365 -14.31 5.26 -12.20
CA ILE A 365 -13.41 4.39 -11.45
C ILE A 365 -14.21 3.34 -10.66
N GLU A 366 -15.30 3.74 -9.99
CA GLU A 366 -16.18 2.81 -9.27
C GLU A 366 -16.79 1.76 -10.21
N ASN A 367 -17.26 2.18 -11.38
CA ASN A 367 -17.81 1.30 -12.40
C ASN A 367 -16.73 0.39 -13.01
N ALA A 368 -15.52 0.88 -13.23
CA ALA A 368 -14.41 0.11 -13.75
C ALA A 368 -13.96 -0.97 -12.75
N ASP A 369 -13.84 -0.64 -11.46
CA ASP A 369 -13.54 -1.62 -10.40
C ASP A 369 -14.63 -2.72 -10.35
N ALA A 370 -15.90 -2.33 -10.30
CA ALA A 370 -17.01 -3.27 -10.22
C ALA A 370 -17.08 -4.20 -11.44
N SER A 371 -16.95 -3.65 -12.64
CA SER A 371 -17.00 -4.42 -13.90
C SER A 371 -15.80 -5.35 -14.05
N ALA A 372 -14.61 -4.90 -13.69
CA ALA A 372 -13.39 -5.71 -13.72
C ALA A 372 -13.45 -6.87 -12.71
N ARG A 373 -14.00 -6.65 -11.50
CA ARG A 373 -14.23 -7.72 -10.52
C ARG A 373 -15.25 -8.74 -11.03
N CYS A 374 -16.32 -8.29 -11.65
CA CYS A 374 -17.31 -9.20 -12.27
C CYS A 374 -16.64 -10.06 -13.35
N ALA A 375 -15.92 -9.43 -14.29
CA ALA A 375 -15.21 -10.14 -15.35
C ALA A 375 -14.16 -11.13 -14.82
N ALA A 376 -13.45 -10.77 -13.74
CA ALA A 376 -12.50 -11.67 -13.09
C ALA A 376 -13.21 -12.89 -12.48
N LYS A 377 -14.31 -12.69 -11.74
CA LYS A 377 -15.09 -13.78 -11.14
C LYS A 377 -15.67 -14.70 -12.20
N ASP A 378 -16.20 -14.15 -13.28
CA ASP A 378 -16.73 -14.94 -14.40
C ASP A 378 -15.63 -15.78 -15.05
N PHE A 379 -14.45 -15.22 -15.28
CA PHE A 379 -13.31 -15.97 -15.80
C PHE A 379 -12.87 -17.08 -14.84
N LEU A 380 -12.70 -16.76 -13.56
CA LEU A 380 -12.27 -17.70 -12.51
C LEU A 380 -13.26 -18.85 -12.32
N SER A 381 -14.57 -18.63 -12.53
CA SER A 381 -15.60 -19.68 -12.42
C SER A 381 -15.53 -20.72 -13.55
N ASN A 382 -14.80 -20.40 -14.65
CA ASN A 382 -14.64 -21.26 -15.83
C ASN A 382 -13.25 -21.92 -15.91
N LEU A 383 -12.39 -21.76 -14.90
CA LEU A 383 -11.09 -22.44 -14.78
C LEU A 383 -11.25 -23.81 -14.10
#